data_ab4f89bec0e49b2ffd58c1fec61a9d70
#
_entry.id   ab4f89bec0e49b2ffd58c1fec61a9d70
#
_cell.length_a   1.000
_cell.length_b   1.000
_cell.length_c   1.000
_cell.angle_alpha   90.00
_cell.angle_beta   90.00
_cell.angle_gamma   90.00
#
_symmetry.space_group_name_H-M   'P 1'
#
loop_
_entity.id
_entity.type
_entity.pdbx_description
1 polymer ?
#
loop_
_entity_poly.entity_id
_entity_poly.type
_entity_poly.pdbx_seq_one_letter_code
_entity_poly.pdbx_strand_id
1 'polypeptide(L)'
;MPRIDHVAVETDDPDATASFYERIFGARVVKAEGHPVMAYVGNTGFALHELGGPGPHTAVRMPDEELARLKQRLDDAGVPWEERDHGLAVGVFFDDPDGRRLEAIAYRAGDNPRRAEDEEGRVAP
;
A
#
# COMPACT_ATOMS: atom_id res chain seq x y z
N MET A 1 -11.64 4.87 9.61
CA MET A 1 -10.73 6.02 9.53
C MET A 1 -9.64 5.77 8.50
N PRO A 2 -9.54 6.60 7.47
CA PRO A 2 -8.46 6.43 6.48
C PRO A 2 -7.10 6.63 7.10
N ARG A 3 -6.12 5.88 6.62
CA ARG A 3 -4.73 6.00 7.06
C ARG A 3 -3.79 5.55 5.94
N ILE A 4 -2.55 6.00 5.98
CA ILE A 4 -1.56 5.55 5.01
C ILE A 4 -1.31 4.06 5.23
N ASP A 5 -1.48 3.27 4.18
CA ASP A 5 -1.20 1.83 4.22
C ASP A 5 0.23 1.57 3.81
N HIS A 6 0.63 2.13 2.68
CA HIS A 6 2.00 1.94 2.22
C HIS A 6 2.42 3.05 1.26
N VAL A 7 3.73 3.17 1.12
CA VAL A 7 4.35 4.01 0.12
C VAL A 7 5.09 3.07 -0.83
N ALA A 8 4.72 3.09 -2.09
CA ALA A 8 5.36 2.24 -3.09
C ALA A 8 6.56 2.97 -3.67
N VAL A 9 7.69 2.29 -3.68
CA VAL A 9 8.92 2.79 -4.29
C VAL A 9 9.40 1.79 -5.31
N GLU A 10 10.19 2.25 -6.27
CA GLU A 10 10.80 1.37 -7.25
C GLU A 10 12.26 1.15 -6.92
N THR A 11 12.71 -0.07 -7.10
CA THR A 11 14.10 -0.43 -6.81
C THR A 11 14.51 -1.55 -7.77
N ASP A 12 15.76 -1.55 -8.17
CA ASP A 12 16.30 -2.63 -9.01
C ASP A 12 16.71 -3.84 -8.17
N ASP A 13 16.69 -3.72 -6.84
CA ASP A 13 17.03 -4.83 -5.95
C ASP A 13 16.19 -4.71 -4.68
N PRO A 14 14.95 -5.25 -4.70
CA PRO A 14 14.06 -5.16 -3.53
C PRO A 14 14.66 -5.76 -2.26
N ASP A 15 15.39 -6.86 -2.38
CA ASP A 15 15.96 -7.50 -1.19
C ASP A 15 17.03 -6.62 -0.54
N ALA A 16 17.89 -6.02 -1.33
CA ALA A 16 18.92 -5.12 -0.81
C ALA A 16 18.30 -3.89 -0.17
N THR A 17 17.28 -3.35 -0.80
CA THR A 17 16.58 -2.17 -0.29
C THR A 17 15.86 -2.52 1.01
N ALA A 18 15.21 -3.68 1.07
CA ALA A 18 14.56 -4.14 2.30
C ALA A 18 15.56 -4.29 3.44
N SER A 19 16.73 -4.87 3.15
CA SER A 19 17.77 -5.01 4.16
C SER A 19 18.25 -3.67 4.68
N PHE A 20 18.35 -2.68 3.81
CA PHE A 20 18.72 -1.33 4.22
C PHE A 20 17.67 -0.74 5.16
N TYR A 21 16.40 -0.86 4.81
CA TYR A 21 15.32 -0.33 5.65
C TYR A 21 15.26 -1.05 6.99
N GLU A 22 15.54 -2.37 6.99
CA GLU A 22 15.59 -3.14 8.21
C GLU A 22 16.69 -2.62 9.14
N ARG A 23 17.89 -2.40 8.58
CA ARG A 23 19.04 -1.95 9.39
C ARG A 23 18.85 -0.53 9.93
N ILE A 24 18.30 0.35 9.10
CA ILE A 24 18.26 1.78 9.43
C ILE A 24 17.02 2.16 10.22
N PHE A 25 15.85 1.65 9.83
CA PHE A 25 14.59 1.97 10.51
C PHE A 25 14.15 0.90 11.50
N GLY A 26 14.78 -0.26 11.50
CA GLY A 26 14.26 -1.39 12.24
C GLY A 26 13.01 -1.96 11.59
N ALA A 27 12.87 -1.82 10.28
CA ALA A 27 11.68 -2.25 9.58
C ALA A 27 11.53 -3.78 9.65
N ARG A 28 10.29 -4.25 9.70
CA ARG A 28 9.98 -5.67 9.57
C ARG A 28 9.76 -5.99 8.11
N VAL A 29 10.53 -6.94 7.61
CA VAL A 29 10.45 -7.33 6.20
C VAL A 29 9.51 -8.51 6.05
N VAL A 30 8.53 -8.38 5.17
CA VAL A 30 7.56 -9.43 4.89
C VAL A 30 7.62 -9.76 3.41
N LYS A 31 7.82 -11.04 3.10
CA LYS A 31 7.87 -11.52 1.73
C LYS A 31 6.75 -12.53 1.54
N ALA A 32 5.95 -12.32 0.50
CA ALA A 32 4.87 -13.22 0.18
C ALA A 32 4.85 -13.41 -1.34
N GLU A 33 4.70 -14.64 -1.76
CA GLU A 33 4.68 -14.96 -3.18
C GLU A 33 3.55 -14.22 -3.89
N GLY A 34 3.85 -13.65 -5.05
CA GLY A 34 2.85 -12.90 -5.81
C GLY A 34 2.62 -11.48 -5.32
N HIS A 35 3.37 -11.03 -4.33
CA HIS A 35 3.24 -9.69 -3.76
C HIS A 35 4.62 -9.05 -3.66
N PRO A 36 4.68 -7.71 -3.64
CA PRO A 36 5.97 -7.04 -3.47
C PRO A 36 6.55 -7.32 -2.09
N VAL A 37 7.86 -7.19 -1.98
CA VAL A 37 8.52 -7.22 -0.68
C VAL A 37 8.06 -6.00 0.10
N MET A 38 7.65 -6.20 1.34
CA MET A 38 7.18 -5.11 2.19
C MET A 38 8.17 -4.90 3.33
N ALA A 39 8.41 -3.62 3.64
CA ALA A 39 9.21 -3.25 4.81
C ALA A 39 8.32 -2.36 5.67
N TYR A 40 7.87 -2.87 6.80
CA TYR A 40 6.94 -2.15 7.66
C TYR A 40 7.67 -1.35 8.72
N VAL A 41 7.33 -0.07 8.81
CA VAL A 41 7.80 0.83 9.86
C VAL A 41 6.55 1.28 10.60
N GLY A 42 6.34 0.74 11.80
CA GLY A 42 5.10 0.98 12.51
C GLY A 42 3.91 0.45 11.72
N ASN A 43 2.92 1.30 11.50
CA ASN A 43 1.69 0.95 10.80
C ASN A 43 1.75 1.15 9.29
N THR A 44 2.87 1.65 8.78
CA THR A 44 2.98 1.99 7.37
C THR A 44 4.05 1.12 6.72
N GLY A 45 3.75 0.58 5.54
CA GLY A 45 4.70 -0.24 4.80
C GLY A 45 5.34 0.53 3.66
N PHE A 46 6.56 0.15 3.34
CA PHE A 46 7.16 0.48 2.05
C PHE A 46 6.96 -0.74 1.16
N ALA A 47 6.29 -0.54 0.03
CA ALA A 47 6.12 -1.60 -0.96
C ALA A 47 7.25 -1.47 -1.98
N LEU A 48 8.12 -2.46 -2.01
CA LEU A 48 9.35 -2.41 -2.80
C LEU A 48 9.12 -3.12 -4.11
N HIS A 49 8.78 -2.34 -5.15
CA HIS A 49 8.47 -2.86 -6.47
C HIS A 49 9.71 -2.80 -7.35
N GLU A 50 9.82 -3.80 -8.24
CA GLU A 50 10.84 -3.76 -9.26
C GLU A 50 10.48 -2.70 -10.30
N LEU A 51 11.49 -2.23 -11.01
CA LEU A 51 11.31 -1.24 -12.06
C LEU A 51 10.35 -1.79 -13.12
N GLY A 52 9.48 -0.92 -13.62
CA GLY A 52 8.50 -1.30 -14.62
C GLY A 52 7.21 -1.84 -14.07
N GLY A 53 7.07 -1.89 -12.76
CA GLY A 53 5.81 -2.28 -12.10
C GLY A 53 4.82 -1.12 -12.03
N PRO A 54 3.98 -1.10 -10.98
CA PRO A 54 2.93 -0.07 -10.87
C PRO A 54 3.44 1.35 -10.70
N GLY A 55 4.72 1.51 -10.39
CA GLY A 55 5.32 2.82 -10.21
C GLY A 55 5.13 3.36 -8.81
N PRO A 56 5.86 4.44 -8.48
CA PRO A 56 5.76 5.04 -7.14
C PRO A 56 4.37 5.59 -6.89
N HIS A 57 3.84 5.32 -5.69
CA HIS A 57 2.54 5.86 -5.28
C HIS A 57 2.40 5.77 -3.77
N THR A 58 1.43 6.51 -3.24
CA THR A 58 1.06 6.43 -1.83
C THR A 58 -0.33 5.83 -1.75
N ALA A 59 -0.49 4.81 -0.93
CA ALA A 59 -1.78 4.13 -0.77
C ALA A 59 -2.40 4.49 0.57
N VAL A 60 -3.68 4.87 0.53
CA VAL A 60 -4.47 5.21 1.71
C VAL A 60 -5.50 4.11 1.92
N ARG A 61 -5.48 3.49 3.09
CA ARG A 61 -6.38 2.39 3.44
C ARG A 61 -7.69 2.92 4.01
N MET A 62 -8.79 2.30 3.60
CA MET A 62 -10.11 2.67 4.09
C MET A 62 -11.06 1.48 3.97
N PRO A 63 -12.19 1.50 4.69
CA PRO A 63 -13.22 0.46 4.53
C PRO A 63 -13.93 0.55 3.18
N ASP A 64 -14.61 -0.53 2.78
CA ASP A 64 -15.33 -0.60 1.51
C ASP A 64 -16.31 0.55 1.32
N GLU A 65 -17.08 0.89 2.33
CA GLU A 65 -18.07 1.96 2.21
C GLU A 65 -17.42 3.33 2.01
N GLU A 66 -16.24 3.53 2.56
CA GLU A 66 -15.48 4.75 2.30
C GLU A 66 -14.94 4.77 0.89
N LEU A 67 -14.52 3.61 0.39
CA LEU A 67 -14.02 3.51 -0.98
C LEU A 67 -15.11 3.86 -1.98
N ALA A 68 -16.35 3.42 -1.73
CA ALA A 68 -17.48 3.74 -2.59
C ALA A 68 -17.74 5.25 -2.60
N ARG A 69 -17.66 5.89 -1.45
CA ARG A 69 -17.84 7.34 -1.36
C ARG A 69 -16.69 8.08 -2.05
N LEU A 70 -15.48 7.55 -1.96
CA LEU A 70 -14.33 8.15 -2.63
C LEU A 70 -14.50 8.12 -4.15
N LYS A 71 -14.97 6.99 -4.70
CA LYS A 71 -15.24 6.90 -6.14
C LYS A 71 -16.24 7.96 -6.57
N GLN A 72 -17.29 8.17 -5.79
CA GLN A 72 -18.28 9.19 -6.10
C GLN A 72 -17.67 10.59 -6.06
N ARG A 73 -16.82 10.86 -5.06
CA ARG A 73 -16.15 12.16 -4.99
C ARG A 73 -15.23 12.40 -6.17
N LEU A 74 -14.54 11.35 -6.63
CA LEU A 74 -13.68 11.46 -7.81
C LEU A 74 -14.51 11.76 -9.05
N ASP A 75 -15.64 11.08 -9.21
CA ASP A 75 -16.53 11.32 -10.34
C ASP A 75 -17.06 12.74 -10.30
N ASP A 76 -17.50 13.20 -9.13
CA ASP A 76 -18.04 14.55 -8.98
C ASP A 76 -16.98 15.61 -9.27
N ALA A 77 -15.74 15.32 -8.98
CA ALA A 77 -14.63 16.24 -9.23
C ALA A 77 -14.05 16.12 -10.64
N GLY A 78 -14.55 15.17 -11.44
CA GLY A 78 -14.05 14.95 -12.78
C GLY A 78 -12.65 14.35 -12.83
N VAL A 79 -12.26 13.62 -11.79
CA VAL A 79 -10.93 13.00 -11.71
C VAL A 79 -11.01 11.57 -12.23
N PRO A 80 -10.26 11.22 -13.28
CA PRO A 80 -10.24 9.86 -13.79
C PRO A 80 -9.64 8.91 -12.77
N TRP A 81 -10.18 7.69 -12.72
CA TRP A 81 -9.63 6.66 -11.83
C TRP A 81 -9.81 5.29 -12.47
N GLU A 82 -9.01 4.34 -11.98
CA GLU A 82 -9.17 2.94 -12.40
C GLU A 82 -9.09 2.05 -11.17
N GLU A 83 -9.80 0.93 -11.24
CA GLU A 83 -9.84 -0.03 -10.15
C GLU A 83 -9.01 -1.25 -10.51
N ARG A 84 -8.29 -1.77 -9.52
CA ARG A 84 -7.52 -3.01 -9.69
C ARG A 84 -7.83 -3.94 -8.53
N ASP A 85 -8.00 -5.22 -8.88
CA ASP A 85 -8.22 -6.26 -7.90
C ASP A 85 -6.86 -6.90 -7.59
N HIS A 86 -6.40 -6.71 -6.35
CA HIS A 86 -5.12 -7.26 -5.88
C HIS A 86 -5.28 -8.63 -5.22
N GLY A 87 -6.47 -9.23 -5.29
CA GLY A 87 -6.77 -10.49 -4.62
C GLY A 87 -7.24 -10.26 -3.21
N LEU A 88 -6.36 -9.88 -2.30
CA LEU A 88 -6.75 -9.63 -0.90
C LEU A 88 -7.28 -8.21 -0.67
N ALA A 89 -7.23 -7.37 -1.68
CA ALA A 89 -7.67 -5.98 -1.58
C ALA A 89 -8.09 -5.46 -2.95
N VAL A 90 -8.88 -4.39 -2.93
CA VAL A 90 -9.26 -3.65 -4.13
C VAL A 90 -8.65 -2.27 -4.03
N GLY A 91 -7.96 -1.84 -5.08
CA GLY A 91 -7.34 -0.54 -5.14
C GLY A 91 -7.96 0.35 -6.20
N VAL A 92 -8.09 1.63 -5.90
CA VAL A 92 -8.55 2.65 -6.84
C VAL A 92 -7.41 3.61 -7.04
N PHE A 93 -6.93 3.72 -8.29
CA PHE A 93 -5.77 4.55 -8.62
C PHE A 93 -6.20 5.83 -9.31
N PHE A 94 -5.61 6.93 -8.92
CA PHE A 94 -5.87 8.23 -9.50
C PHE A 94 -4.69 9.16 -9.23
N ASP A 95 -4.67 10.32 -9.88
CA ASP A 95 -3.59 11.28 -9.67
C ASP A 95 -4.10 12.50 -8.94
N ASP A 96 -3.24 13.11 -8.13
CA ASP A 96 -3.57 14.38 -7.50
C ASP A 96 -3.37 15.53 -8.54
N PRO A 97 -3.71 16.78 -8.19
CA PRO A 97 -3.60 17.89 -9.16
C PRO A 97 -2.21 18.11 -9.74
N ASP A 98 -1.17 17.68 -9.03
CA ASP A 98 0.21 17.84 -9.51
C ASP A 98 0.73 16.57 -10.18
N GLY A 99 -0.13 15.59 -10.40
CA GLY A 99 0.24 14.36 -11.10
C GLY A 99 0.87 13.29 -10.23
N ARG A 100 0.78 13.41 -8.90
CA ARG A 100 1.27 12.37 -8.00
C ARG A 100 0.28 11.22 -7.96
N ARG A 101 0.79 10.01 -8.09
CA ARG A 101 -0.06 8.82 -8.11
C ARG A 101 -0.50 8.45 -6.70
N LEU A 102 -1.80 8.22 -6.54
CA LEU A 102 -2.40 7.81 -5.28
C LEU A 102 -3.20 6.54 -5.50
N GLU A 103 -3.33 5.77 -4.43
CA GLU A 103 -4.18 4.60 -4.40
C GLU A 103 -5.05 4.65 -3.16
N ALA A 104 -6.35 4.44 -3.32
CA ALA A 104 -7.24 4.19 -2.19
C ALA A 104 -7.45 2.68 -2.16
N ILE A 105 -7.16 2.03 -1.04
CA ILE A 105 -7.17 0.57 -0.96
C ILE A 105 -8.08 0.11 0.17
N ALA A 106 -8.91 -0.90 -0.13
CA ALA A 106 -9.78 -1.53 0.85
C ALA A 106 -9.50 -3.03 0.85
N TYR A 107 -9.15 -3.57 2.01
CA TYR A 107 -8.85 -4.99 2.16
C TYR A 107 -10.13 -5.78 2.37
N ARG A 108 -10.23 -6.94 1.69
CA ARG A 108 -11.44 -7.78 1.76
C ARG A 108 -11.69 -8.31 3.17
N ALA A 109 -10.61 -8.50 3.95
CA ALA A 109 -10.72 -8.95 5.33
C ALA A 109 -10.96 -7.79 6.31
N GLY A 110 -11.11 -6.57 5.78
CA GLY A 110 -11.31 -5.38 6.61
C GLY A 110 -10.01 -4.74 7.07
N ASP A 111 -8.91 -5.44 6.99
CA ASP A 111 -7.59 -4.93 7.32
C ASP A 111 -6.55 -5.68 6.50
N ASN A 112 -5.35 -5.13 6.43
CA ASN A 112 -4.24 -5.73 5.70
C ASN A 112 -3.76 -6.97 6.48
N PRO A 113 -3.96 -8.20 5.96
CA PRO A 113 -3.57 -9.39 6.70
C PRO A 113 -2.06 -9.49 6.94
N ARG A 114 -1.25 -8.97 6.01
CA ARG A 114 0.20 -8.98 6.21
C ARG A 114 0.63 -8.04 7.32
N ARG A 115 -0.03 -6.87 7.40
CA ARG A 115 0.23 -5.91 8.45
C ARG A 115 -0.22 -6.44 9.80
N ALA A 116 -1.35 -7.14 9.82
CA ALA A 116 -1.87 -7.72 11.05
C ALA A 116 -0.90 -8.74 11.63
N GLU A 117 -0.32 -9.59 10.77
CA GLU A 117 0.69 -10.53 11.20
C GLU A 117 1.91 -9.83 11.79
N ASP A 118 2.33 -8.76 11.12
CA ASP A 118 3.46 -7.99 11.59
C ASP A 118 3.19 -7.37 12.94
N GLU A 119 2.01 -6.78 13.09
CA GLU A 119 1.62 -6.17 14.36
C GLU A 119 1.54 -7.20 15.46
N GLU A 120 0.99 -8.36 15.15
CA GLU A 120 0.91 -9.45 16.10
C GLU A 120 2.29 -9.89 16.56
N GLY A 121 3.23 -9.97 15.63
CA GLY A 121 4.61 -10.32 15.95
C GLY A 121 5.28 -9.29 16.84
N ARG A 122 4.89 -8.01 16.73
CA ARG A 122 5.46 -6.96 17.57
C ARG A 122 4.78 -6.88 18.91
N VAL A 123 3.48 -7.14 18.93
CA VAL A 123 2.67 -6.96 20.14
C VAL A 123 2.72 -8.19 21.02
N ALA A 124 2.87 -9.35 20.42
CA ALA A 124 2.92 -10.61 21.16
C ALA A 124 4.01 -10.65 22.21
N PRO A 125 5.17 -10.05 21.99
CA PRO A 125 6.20 -10.03 23.04
C PRO A 125 5.73 -9.30 24.27
#